data_ea36f895d4267468e1ee12c83be4050c
#
_entry.id   ea36f895d4267468e1ee12c83be4050c
#
_cell.length_a   1.000
_cell.length_b   1.000
_cell.length_c   1.000
_cell.angle_alpha   90.00
_cell.angle_beta   90.00
_cell.angle_gamma   90.00
#
_symmetry.space_group_name_H-M   'P 1'
#
loop_
_entity.id
_entity.type
_entity.pdbx_description
1 polymer ?
#
loop_
_entity_poly.entity_id
_entity_poly.type
_entity_poly.pdbx_seq_one_letter_code
_entity_poly.pdbx_strand_id
1 'polypeptide(L)'
;LGSGYQLEMYVHPGAGAYICGEETALIESNEGHRGMPRLKPPFPAQEGLFGGPTVVNNVETLCCVPHIINRGADWFLSLGCEKNGGTKLYGVSGRVRRPGLYELPMGTSLFDIVFHHAGGLAPGRKLKGVIPGGSSTPVLLPEEINVPMDFDSLARVGSMLGSGAVIVMDDTVCMVRVAARLARFYAHESCGQCTPCREGVPWMAAILSRLEEGGGRADDPELLMELCDNIQGNTICPLGEACAMPVRALVQKYRSEFERHVREGKCPFGPVPPPWNEV
;
A
#
# COMPACT_ATOMS: atom_id res chain seq x y z
N LEU A 1 -0.56 35.24 15.50
CA LEU A 1 0.71 35.31 16.23
C LEU A 1 1.35 36.71 16.19
N GLY A 2 0.76 37.71 15.49
CA GLY A 2 1.21 39.09 15.49
C GLY A 2 2.57 39.35 14.84
N SER A 3 3.11 38.37 14.07
CA SER A 3 4.41 38.52 13.42
C SER A 3 4.38 39.29 12.11
N GLY A 4 3.19 39.65 11.60
CA GLY A 4 3.03 40.21 10.25
C GLY A 4 3.25 39.21 9.10
N TYR A 5 3.58 37.96 9.40
CA TYR A 5 3.73 36.90 8.39
C TYR A 5 2.38 36.58 7.77
N GLN A 6 2.32 36.57 6.45
CA GLN A 6 1.16 36.14 5.68
C GLN A 6 1.53 34.83 4.93
N LEU A 7 0.73 33.80 5.14
CA LEU A 7 0.86 32.54 4.40
C LEU A 7 -0.03 32.61 3.16
N GLU A 8 0.56 32.56 1.98
CA GLU A 8 -0.17 32.32 0.74
C GLU A 8 -0.40 30.83 0.56
N MET A 9 -1.63 30.44 0.27
CA MET A 9 -2.00 29.02 0.10
C MET A 9 -2.80 28.87 -1.20
N TYR A 10 -2.35 27.94 -2.04
CA TYR A 10 -3.01 27.65 -3.31
C TYR A 10 -3.41 26.17 -3.37
N VAL A 11 -4.56 25.89 -4.00
CA VAL A 11 -5.00 24.55 -4.35
C VAL A 11 -4.68 24.32 -5.82
N HIS A 12 -3.86 23.30 -6.09
CA HIS A 12 -3.53 22.89 -7.45
C HIS A 12 -4.14 21.51 -7.73
N PRO A 13 -5.24 21.41 -8.52
CA PRO A 13 -5.85 20.14 -8.87
C PRO A 13 -4.94 19.30 -9.78
N GLY A 14 -4.68 18.05 -9.38
CA GLY A 14 -4.00 17.07 -10.23
C GLY A 14 -5.00 16.20 -11.01
N ALA A 15 -4.47 15.31 -11.86
CA ALA A 15 -5.28 14.38 -12.66
C ALA A 15 -5.45 13.00 -11.98
N GLY A 16 -5.01 12.81 -10.74
CA GLY A 16 -5.20 11.58 -9.97
C GLY A 16 -4.19 10.46 -10.28
N ALA A 17 -3.07 10.76 -10.94
CA ALA A 17 -2.01 9.77 -11.15
C ALA A 17 -1.37 9.37 -9.82
N TYR A 18 -1.35 8.08 -9.49
CA TYR A 18 -0.78 7.55 -8.25
C TYR A 18 0.70 7.89 -8.08
N ILE A 19 1.48 7.84 -9.19
CA ILE A 19 2.90 8.17 -9.15
C ILE A 19 3.18 9.61 -8.69
N CYS A 20 2.25 10.55 -8.88
CA CYS A 20 2.38 11.92 -8.40
C CYS A 20 2.25 12.04 -6.87
N GLY A 21 2.08 10.93 -6.14
CA GLY A 21 2.28 10.85 -4.70
C GLY A 21 3.77 10.75 -4.30
N GLU A 22 4.66 10.39 -5.21
CA GLU A 22 6.10 10.50 -5.00
C GLU A 22 6.51 11.98 -5.09
N GLU A 23 7.34 12.44 -4.15
CA GLU A 23 7.59 13.88 -3.95
C GLU A 23 8.13 14.60 -5.20
N THR A 24 9.03 13.96 -5.95
CA THR A 24 9.64 14.58 -7.13
C THR A 24 8.76 14.47 -8.37
N ALA A 25 7.96 13.42 -8.49
CA ALA A 25 6.92 13.31 -9.50
C ALA A 25 5.79 14.33 -9.29
N LEU A 26 5.46 14.63 -8.02
CA LEU A 26 4.53 15.71 -7.67
C LEU A 26 5.08 17.07 -8.13
N ILE A 27 6.38 17.33 -7.92
CA ILE A 27 7.04 18.55 -8.37
C ILE A 27 7.00 18.67 -9.89
N GLU A 28 7.40 17.62 -10.63
CA GLU A 28 7.32 17.59 -12.10
C GLU A 28 5.91 17.89 -12.61
N SER A 29 4.89 17.27 -11.97
CA SER A 29 3.49 17.50 -12.34
C SER A 29 3.05 18.94 -12.10
N ASN A 30 3.48 19.56 -10.99
CA ASN A 30 3.17 20.97 -10.68
C ASN A 30 3.87 21.94 -11.64
N GLU A 31 5.01 21.58 -12.18
CA GLU A 31 5.74 22.33 -13.20
C GLU A 31 5.15 22.17 -14.62
N GLY A 32 4.10 21.34 -14.78
CA GLY A 32 3.45 21.08 -16.05
C GLY A 32 4.12 19.99 -16.88
N HIS A 33 5.04 19.25 -16.30
CA HIS A 33 5.71 18.12 -16.92
C HIS A 33 4.97 16.80 -16.64
N ARG A 34 5.38 15.72 -17.32
CA ARG A 34 4.93 14.39 -16.98
C ARG A 34 5.44 14.03 -15.58
N GLY A 35 4.55 13.51 -14.71
CA GLY A 35 4.87 13.11 -13.35
C GLY A 35 5.83 11.92 -13.29
N MET A 36 7.10 12.18 -13.55
CA MET A 36 8.20 11.21 -13.46
C MET A 36 9.12 11.58 -12.30
N PRO A 37 9.46 10.64 -11.40
CA PRO A 37 10.41 10.88 -10.33
C PRO A 37 11.78 11.35 -10.84
N ARG A 38 12.39 12.27 -10.09
CA ARG A 38 13.76 12.72 -10.32
C ARG A 38 14.77 11.80 -9.64
N LEU A 39 15.99 11.73 -10.19
CA LEU A 39 17.10 11.12 -9.48
C LEU A 39 17.55 12.02 -8.33
N LYS A 40 17.93 11.41 -7.22
CA LYS A 40 18.46 12.09 -6.03
C LYS A 40 19.91 11.66 -5.80
N PRO A 41 20.85 12.57 -5.50
CA PRO A 41 20.76 14.02 -5.38
C PRO A 41 20.59 14.74 -6.75
N PRO A 42 20.07 15.99 -6.80
CA PRO A 42 19.69 16.84 -5.66
C PRO A 42 18.36 16.42 -5.01
N PHE A 43 18.24 16.69 -3.72
CA PHE A 43 16.99 16.50 -2.99
C PHE A 43 16.09 17.74 -3.14
N PRO A 44 14.75 17.63 -2.99
CA PRO A 44 13.83 18.76 -3.12
C PRO A 44 14.15 19.95 -2.23
N ALA A 45 14.73 19.73 -1.05
CA ALA A 45 15.19 20.81 -0.17
C ALA A 45 16.35 21.64 -0.75
N GLN A 46 17.06 21.09 -1.73
CA GLN A 46 18.16 21.77 -2.44
C GLN A 46 17.66 22.35 -3.77
N GLU A 47 16.90 21.56 -4.53
CA GLU A 47 16.37 21.92 -5.84
C GLU A 47 15.00 21.22 -6.05
N GLY A 48 13.92 21.93 -5.74
CA GLY A 48 12.54 21.45 -5.83
C GLY A 48 11.74 22.20 -6.90
N LEU A 49 10.56 22.69 -6.53
CA LEU A 49 9.61 23.34 -7.43
C LEU A 49 10.22 24.59 -8.07
N PHE A 50 10.24 24.63 -9.40
CA PHE A 50 10.87 25.68 -10.21
C PHE A 50 12.33 25.98 -9.81
N GLY A 51 13.07 24.96 -9.39
CA GLY A 51 14.45 25.08 -8.95
C GLY A 51 14.65 25.68 -7.55
N GLY A 52 13.58 26.05 -6.87
CA GLY A 52 13.64 26.58 -5.49
C GLY A 52 13.64 25.47 -4.43
N PRO A 53 14.23 25.75 -3.23
CA PRO A 53 14.14 24.81 -2.11
C PRO A 53 12.68 24.50 -1.75
N THR A 54 12.34 23.22 -1.68
CA THR A 54 10.95 22.77 -1.49
C THR A 54 10.87 21.69 -0.43
N VAL A 55 9.84 21.78 0.43
CA VAL A 55 9.48 20.76 1.41
C VAL A 55 8.14 20.15 1.00
N VAL A 56 8.10 18.82 0.91
CA VAL A 56 6.89 18.07 0.61
C VAL A 56 6.46 17.30 1.86
N ASN A 57 5.20 17.46 2.26
CA ASN A 57 4.62 16.78 3.42
C ASN A 57 3.28 16.14 3.08
N ASN A 58 2.99 15.01 3.74
CA ASN A 58 1.68 14.39 3.69
C ASN A 58 0.65 15.26 4.43
N VAL A 59 -0.59 15.30 3.93
CA VAL A 59 -1.69 16.09 4.52
C VAL A 59 -2.01 15.65 5.94
N GLU A 60 -2.03 14.34 6.24
CA GLU A 60 -2.26 13.83 7.60
C GLU A 60 -1.21 14.39 8.58
N THR A 61 0.06 14.42 8.17
CA THR A 61 1.13 15.04 8.96
C THR A 61 0.88 16.51 9.21
N LEU A 62 0.52 17.27 8.18
CA LEU A 62 0.23 18.71 8.31
C LEU A 62 -0.99 18.98 9.20
N CYS A 63 -2.00 18.12 9.17
CA CYS A 63 -3.17 18.22 10.04
C CYS A 63 -2.83 18.05 11.54
N CYS A 64 -1.79 17.30 11.87
CA CYS A 64 -1.34 17.14 13.26
C CYS A 64 -0.60 18.38 13.80
N VAL A 65 0.06 19.16 12.95
CA VAL A 65 0.93 20.28 13.36
C VAL A 65 0.21 21.31 14.24
N PRO A 66 -0.99 21.84 13.90
CA PRO A 66 -1.67 22.83 14.75
C PRO A 66 -2.00 22.28 16.16
N HIS A 67 -2.35 21.01 16.25
CA HIS A 67 -2.65 20.35 17.53
C HIS A 67 -1.40 20.18 18.37
N ILE A 68 -0.27 19.81 17.76
CA ILE A 68 1.02 19.67 18.45
C ILE A 68 1.49 21.03 18.99
N ILE A 69 1.40 22.09 18.17
CA ILE A 69 1.79 23.44 18.58
C ILE A 69 0.95 23.94 19.76
N ASN A 70 -0.36 23.67 19.73
CA ASN A 70 -1.28 24.16 20.76
C ASN A 70 -1.26 23.36 22.05
N ARG A 71 -0.95 22.04 22.00
CA ARG A 71 -1.07 21.12 23.15
C ARG A 71 0.27 20.59 23.63
N GLY A 72 1.34 20.76 22.84
CA GLY A 72 2.70 20.32 23.13
C GLY A 72 3.01 18.92 22.63
N ALA A 73 4.31 18.63 22.54
CA ALA A 73 4.83 17.36 22.07
C ALA A 73 4.46 16.19 22.99
N ASP A 74 4.52 16.40 24.29
CA ASP A 74 4.21 15.36 25.30
C ASP A 74 2.76 14.87 25.18
N TRP A 75 1.83 15.81 24.91
CA TRP A 75 0.45 15.44 24.62
C TRP A 75 0.35 14.55 23.39
N PHE A 76 1.02 14.89 22.29
CA PHE A 76 0.98 14.09 21.08
C PHE A 76 1.58 12.70 21.28
N LEU A 77 2.72 12.61 21.99
CA LEU A 77 3.36 11.35 22.34
C LEU A 77 2.46 10.48 23.22
N SER A 78 1.69 11.06 24.13
CA SER A 78 0.79 10.33 25.04
C SER A 78 -0.39 9.64 24.32
N LEU A 79 -0.73 10.04 23.08
CA LEU A 79 -1.81 9.45 22.30
C LEU A 79 -1.42 8.18 21.55
N GLY A 80 -0.13 7.89 21.44
CA GLY A 80 0.38 6.74 20.69
C GLY A 80 1.11 5.73 21.54
N CYS A 81 2.10 5.11 20.94
CA CYS A 81 3.01 4.19 21.60
C CYS A 81 4.46 4.72 21.57
N GLU A 82 5.36 4.03 22.25
CA GLU A 82 6.78 4.41 22.28
C GLU A 82 7.33 4.63 20.87
N LYS A 83 7.98 5.76 20.63
CA LYS A 83 8.53 6.24 19.35
C LYS A 83 7.51 6.52 18.22
N ASN A 84 6.24 6.23 18.42
CA ASN A 84 5.18 6.42 17.43
C ASN A 84 4.01 7.16 18.09
N GLY A 85 4.12 8.48 18.23
CA GLY A 85 3.10 9.32 18.88
C GLY A 85 1.90 9.60 17.99
N GLY A 86 0.82 10.07 18.62
CA GLY A 86 -0.36 10.56 17.95
C GLY A 86 -1.37 9.49 17.57
N THR A 87 -2.34 9.92 16.77
CA THR A 87 -3.35 9.07 16.14
C THR A 87 -3.03 8.86 14.66
N LYS A 88 -3.66 7.86 14.06
CA LYS A 88 -3.60 7.63 12.63
C LYS A 88 -4.98 7.25 12.10
N LEU A 89 -5.27 7.66 10.86
CA LEU A 89 -6.45 7.21 10.13
C LEU A 89 -6.18 5.82 9.52
N TYR A 90 -7.00 4.85 9.93
CA TYR A 90 -6.99 3.49 9.36
C TYR A 90 -8.18 3.31 8.43
N GLY A 91 -7.92 3.09 7.14
CA GLY A 91 -8.94 2.78 6.14
C GLY A 91 -9.17 1.27 6.06
N VAL A 92 -10.21 0.77 6.71
CA VAL A 92 -10.49 -0.69 6.73
C VAL A 92 -11.46 -1.07 5.63
N SER A 93 -11.06 -2.02 4.81
CA SER A 93 -11.83 -2.53 3.66
C SER A 93 -11.72 -4.06 3.52
N GLY A 94 -12.37 -4.60 2.51
CA GLY A 94 -12.38 -6.04 2.25
C GLY A 94 -13.50 -6.76 2.99
N ARG A 95 -13.22 -7.96 3.49
CA ARG A 95 -14.23 -8.89 4.07
C ARG A 95 -14.49 -8.63 5.55
N VAL A 96 -14.87 -7.39 5.89
CA VAL A 96 -15.27 -6.98 7.25
C VAL A 96 -16.72 -6.52 7.28
N ARG A 97 -17.33 -6.59 8.44
CA ARG A 97 -18.75 -6.23 8.63
C ARG A 97 -18.99 -4.73 8.61
N ARG A 98 -18.00 -3.92 9.01
CA ARG A 98 -18.07 -2.46 9.07
C ARG A 98 -16.82 -1.87 8.41
N PRO A 99 -16.76 -1.83 7.08
CA PRO A 99 -15.70 -1.11 6.38
C PRO A 99 -15.84 0.40 6.64
N GLY A 100 -14.71 1.13 6.69
CA GLY A 100 -14.73 2.56 6.92
C GLY A 100 -13.39 3.13 7.37
N LEU A 101 -13.39 4.41 7.75
CA LEU A 101 -12.25 5.10 8.31
C LEU A 101 -12.36 5.14 9.84
N TYR A 102 -11.26 4.82 10.50
CA TYR A 102 -11.14 4.80 11.96
C TYR A 102 -9.93 5.62 12.38
N GLU A 103 -10.15 6.67 13.16
CA GLU A 103 -9.05 7.39 13.81
C GLU A 103 -8.77 6.71 15.15
N LEU A 104 -7.59 6.12 15.27
CA LEU A 104 -7.16 5.36 16.44
C LEU A 104 -5.74 5.74 16.85
N PRO A 105 -5.37 5.56 18.12
CA PRO A 105 -3.99 5.73 18.57
C PRO A 105 -3.00 4.86 17.76
N MET A 106 -1.83 5.42 17.49
CA MET A 106 -0.72 4.63 16.96
C MET A 106 -0.40 3.46 17.91
N GLY A 107 -0.13 2.28 17.36
CA GLY A 107 0.08 1.07 18.14
C GLY A 107 -1.19 0.29 18.50
N THR A 108 -2.38 0.75 18.10
CA THR A 108 -3.59 -0.08 18.20
C THR A 108 -3.36 -1.40 17.48
N SER A 109 -3.73 -2.54 18.10
CA SER A 109 -3.51 -3.86 17.51
C SER A 109 -4.28 -4.02 16.20
N LEU A 110 -3.64 -4.60 15.16
CA LEU A 110 -4.33 -4.93 13.91
C LEU A 110 -5.51 -5.88 14.15
N PHE A 111 -5.39 -6.79 15.11
CA PHE A 111 -6.49 -7.65 15.53
C PHE A 111 -7.69 -6.83 16.03
N ASP A 112 -7.46 -5.84 16.89
CA ASP A 112 -8.52 -4.99 17.43
C ASP A 112 -9.17 -4.14 16.33
N ILE A 113 -8.37 -3.61 15.39
CA ILE A 113 -8.87 -2.86 14.23
C ILE A 113 -9.83 -3.74 13.42
N VAL A 114 -9.44 -4.97 13.10
CA VAL A 114 -10.25 -5.89 12.28
C VAL A 114 -11.49 -6.39 13.03
N PHE A 115 -11.32 -6.89 14.26
CA PHE A 115 -12.38 -7.62 14.94
C PHE A 115 -13.27 -6.74 15.83
N HIS A 116 -12.72 -5.76 16.51
CA HIS A 116 -13.47 -4.88 17.40
C HIS A 116 -13.99 -3.65 16.68
N HIS A 117 -13.12 -2.90 16.01
CA HIS A 117 -13.51 -1.65 15.33
C HIS A 117 -14.28 -1.93 14.03
N ALA A 118 -13.76 -2.78 13.13
CA ALA A 118 -14.42 -3.13 11.88
C ALA A 118 -15.46 -4.27 12.00
N GLY A 119 -15.69 -4.79 13.21
CA GLY A 119 -16.76 -5.74 13.51
C GLY A 119 -16.50 -7.18 13.07
N GLY A 120 -15.27 -7.51 12.69
CA GLY A 120 -14.86 -8.85 12.27
C GLY A 120 -15.44 -9.28 10.93
N LEU A 121 -15.38 -10.59 10.68
CA LEU A 121 -15.82 -11.22 9.44
C LEU A 121 -17.32 -11.54 9.48
N ALA A 122 -17.89 -11.89 8.33
CA ALA A 122 -19.23 -12.43 8.26
C ALA A 122 -19.31 -13.77 9.05
N PRO A 123 -20.50 -14.12 9.60
CA PRO A 123 -20.68 -15.36 10.35
C PRO A 123 -20.25 -16.59 9.55
N GLY A 124 -19.49 -17.49 10.20
CA GLY A 124 -18.98 -18.73 9.61
C GLY A 124 -17.76 -18.58 8.70
N ARG A 125 -17.27 -17.36 8.48
CA ARG A 125 -16.05 -17.10 7.70
C ARG A 125 -14.81 -17.16 8.58
N LYS A 126 -13.70 -17.56 7.98
CA LYS A 126 -12.38 -17.60 8.62
C LYS A 126 -11.47 -16.55 7.98
N LEU A 127 -10.68 -15.89 8.82
CA LEU A 127 -9.64 -14.99 8.31
C LEU A 127 -8.63 -15.79 7.50
N LYS A 128 -8.26 -15.27 6.34
CA LYS A 128 -7.24 -15.85 5.47
C LYS A 128 -5.97 -15.03 5.43
N GLY A 129 -6.11 -13.72 5.38
CA GLY A 129 -4.97 -12.81 5.43
C GLY A 129 -5.40 -11.35 5.52
N VAL A 130 -4.45 -10.49 5.90
CA VAL A 130 -4.65 -9.05 5.99
C VAL A 130 -3.47 -8.33 5.36
N ILE A 131 -3.74 -7.38 4.49
CA ILE A 131 -2.76 -6.38 4.06
C ILE A 131 -2.90 -5.20 5.02
N PRO A 132 -1.88 -4.87 5.85
CA PRO A 132 -2.07 -3.93 6.96
C PRO A 132 -1.95 -2.46 6.57
N GLY A 133 -1.21 -2.14 5.52
CA GLY A 133 -0.77 -0.76 5.23
C GLY A 133 -0.99 -0.28 3.80
N GLY A 134 -1.92 -0.88 3.07
CA GLY A 134 -2.21 -0.56 1.67
C GLY A 134 -1.57 -1.52 0.68
N SER A 135 -1.88 -1.33 -0.58
CA SER A 135 -1.56 -2.24 -1.68
C SER A 135 -0.09 -2.61 -1.82
N SER A 136 0.82 -1.79 -1.30
CA SER A 136 2.28 -1.98 -1.37
C SER A 136 2.86 -2.83 -0.24
N THR A 137 2.05 -3.20 0.78
CA THR A 137 2.59 -3.88 1.95
C THR A 137 2.42 -5.39 1.87
N PRO A 138 3.41 -6.16 2.35
CA PRO A 138 3.31 -7.61 2.44
C PRO A 138 2.12 -8.06 3.27
N VAL A 139 1.41 -9.09 2.79
CA VAL A 139 0.26 -9.69 3.47
C VAL A 139 0.70 -10.39 4.77
N LEU A 140 -0.13 -10.29 5.81
CA LEU A 140 0.00 -11.04 7.06
C LEU A 140 -0.97 -12.22 7.09
N LEU A 141 -0.50 -13.33 7.66
CA LEU A 141 -1.32 -14.53 7.94
C LEU A 141 -2.18 -14.30 9.20
N PRO A 142 -3.22 -15.11 9.42
CA PRO A 142 -4.08 -14.99 10.60
C PRO A 142 -3.34 -15.02 11.94
N GLU A 143 -2.28 -15.79 12.06
CA GLU A 143 -1.44 -15.90 13.25
C GLU A 143 -0.51 -14.69 13.46
N GLU A 144 -0.30 -13.86 12.44
CA GLU A 144 0.59 -12.72 12.48
C GLU A 144 -0.14 -11.40 12.81
N ILE A 145 -1.48 -11.36 12.84
CA ILE A 145 -2.23 -10.10 12.98
C ILE A 145 -2.32 -9.56 14.41
N ASN A 146 -1.88 -10.33 15.42
CA ASN A 146 -1.82 -9.80 16.77
C ASN A 146 -0.56 -8.94 16.96
N VAL A 147 -0.47 -7.88 16.19
CA VAL A 147 0.68 -6.98 16.10
C VAL A 147 0.23 -5.54 16.27
N PRO A 148 0.94 -4.70 17.02
CA PRO A 148 0.69 -3.26 17.08
C PRO A 148 0.87 -2.61 15.71
N MET A 149 -0.04 -1.72 15.34
CA MET A 149 0.02 -0.94 14.11
C MET A 149 0.93 0.26 14.32
N ASP A 150 2.21 -0.02 14.37
CA ASP A 150 3.31 0.95 14.41
C ASP A 150 4.40 0.55 13.39
N PHE A 151 5.34 1.46 13.13
CA PHE A 151 6.37 1.23 12.10
C PHE A 151 7.29 0.06 12.43
N ASP A 152 7.75 -0.01 13.69
CA ASP A 152 8.76 -0.99 14.12
C ASP A 152 8.15 -2.40 14.25
N SER A 153 6.94 -2.50 14.81
CA SER A 153 6.27 -3.79 15.04
C SER A 153 5.90 -4.48 13.75
N LEU A 154 5.37 -3.74 12.77
CA LEU A 154 5.04 -4.30 11.46
C LEU A 154 6.28 -4.68 10.66
N ALA A 155 7.37 -3.91 10.77
CA ALA A 155 8.64 -4.27 10.15
C ALA A 155 9.21 -5.60 10.70
N ARG A 156 9.08 -5.84 12.02
CA ARG A 156 9.52 -7.11 12.65
C ARG A 156 8.78 -8.35 12.14
N VAL A 157 7.53 -8.22 11.73
CA VAL A 157 6.75 -9.32 11.13
C VAL A 157 6.82 -9.35 9.60
N GLY A 158 7.77 -8.60 9.02
CA GLY A 158 8.02 -8.61 7.57
C GLY A 158 6.97 -7.88 6.73
N SER A 159 6.27 -6.90 7.34
CA SER A 159 5.33 -6.02 6.65
C SER A 159 5.62 -4.55 6.94
N MET A 160 4.68 -3.65 6.70
CA MET A 160 4.85 -2.21 6.91
C MET A 160 3.51 -1.57 7.32
N LEU A 161 3.59 -0.48 8.11
CA LEU A 161 2.43 0.35 8.42
C LEU A 161 1.87 1.04 7.17
N GLY A 162 2.73 1.41 6.24
CA GLY A 162 2.35 2.07 4.98
C GLY A 162 1.40 3.25 5.18
N SER A 163 0.29 3.25 4.47
CA SER A 163 -0.75 4.27 4.59
C SER A 163 -1.78 3.99 5.69
N GLY A 164 -1.74 2.82 6.36
CA GLY A 164 -2.78 2.38 7.29
C GLY A 164 -4.07 1.90 6.58
N ALA A 165 -4.02 1.63 5.29
CA ALA A 165 -5.15 1.06 4.54
C ALA A 165 -5.17 -0.47 4.74
N VAL A 166 -6.01 -0.92 5.65
CA VAL A 166 -6.17 -2.33 6.03
C VAL A 166 -7.13 -3.02 5.07
N ILE A 167 -6.67 -4.09 4.40
CA ILE A 167 -7.50 -4.89 3.48
C ILE A 167 -7.62 -6.30 4.04
N VAL A 168 -8.83 -6.69 4.40
CA VAL A 168 -9.12 -7.97 5.05
C VAL A 168 -9.65 -8.99 4.04
N MET A 169 -9.10 -10.19 4.06
CA MET A 169 -9.46 -11.30 3.17
C MET A 169 -9.88 -12.51 3.99
N ASP A 170 -11.06 -13.06 3.67
CA ASP A 170 -11.56 -14.28 4.27
C ASP A 170 -11.27 -15.53 3.40
N ASP A 171 -11.71 -16.68 3.86
CA ASP A 171 -11.52 -17.99 3.22
C ASP A 171 -12.14 -18.10 1.81
N THR A 172 -12.95 -17.14 1.39
CA THR A 172 -13.53 -17.11 0.03
C THR A 172 -12.67 -16.36 -0.99
N VAL A 173 -11.66 -15.63 -0.53
CA VAL A 173 -10.82 -14.79 -1.40
C VAL A 173 -9.70 -15.61 -2.04
N CYS A 174 -9.56 -15.51 -3.35
CA CYS A 174 -8.44 -16.06 -4.10
C CYS A 174 -7.20 -15.14 -3.99
N MET A 175 -6.08 -15.64 -3.46
CA MET A 175 -4.87 -14.85 -3.28
C MET A 175 -4.12 -14.59 -4.59
N VAL A 176 -4.25 -15.48 -5.58
CA VAL A 176 -3.73 -15.23 -6.94
C VAL A 176 -4.46 -14.06 -7.58
N ARG A 177 -5.79 -13.98 -7.41
CA ARG A 177 -6.60 -12.84 -7.88
C ARG A 177 -6.23 -11.54 -7.18
N VAL A 178 -5.94 -11.58 -5.89
CA VAL A 178 -5.44 -10.41 -5.14
C VAL A 178 -4.13 -9.94 -5.76
N ALA A 179 -3.16 -10.84 -5.94
CA ALA A 179 -1.88 -10.52 -6.57
C ALA A 179 -2.05 -9.94 -7.99
N ALA A 180 -2.92 -10.55 -8.82
CA ALA A 180 -3.20 -10.08 -10.17
C ALA A 180 -3.80 -8.67 -10.18
N ARG A 181 -4.70 -8.36 -9.24
CA ARG A 181 -5.30 -7.02 -9.13
C ARG A 181 -4.28 -5.98 -8.71
N LEU A 182 -3.43 -6.29 -7.74
CA LEU A 182 -2.35 -5.40 -7.31
C LEU A 182 -1.37 -5.15 -8.45
N ALA A 183 -0.89 -6.19 -9.11
CA ALA A 183 0.06 -6.04 -10.20
C ALA A 183 -0.51 -5.23 -11.39
N ARG A 184 -1.79 -5.42 -11.74
CA ARG A 184 -2.46 -4.61 -12.76
C ARG A 184 -2.54 -3.13 -12.38
N PHE A 185 -2.83 -2.84 -11.13
CA PHE A 185 -2.83 -1.46 -10.62
C PHE A 185 -1.45 -0.81 -10.80
N TYR A 186 -0.39 -1.45 -10.34
CA TYR A 186 0.97 -0.92 -10.45
C TYR A 186 1.47 -0.86 -11.90
N ALA A 187 1.06 -1.79 -12.76
CA ALA A 187 1.36 -1.75 -14.19
C ALA A 187 0.71 -0.52 -14.85
N HIS A 188 -0.54 -0.21 -14.48
CA HIS A 188 -1.25 0.97 -14.98
C HIS A 188 -0.63 2.28 -14.47
N GLU A 189 -0.22 2.34 -13.21
CA GLU A 189 0.30 3.53 -12.55
C GLU A 189 1.80 3.76 -12.76
N SER A 190 2.51 2.83 -13.40
CA SER A 190 3.92 3.01 -13.73
C SER A 190 4.12 4.21 -14.67
N CYS A 191 5.03 5.13 -14.29
CA CYS A 191 5.37 6.26 -15.16
C CYS A 191 6.15 5.84 -16.42
N GLY A 192 6.72 4.61 -16.43
CA GLY A 192 7.46 4.06 -17.55
C GLY A 192 8.92 4.53 -17.65
N GLN A 193 9.46 5.21 -16.65
CA GLN A 193 10.82 5.78 -16.71
C GLN A 193 11.91 4.71 -16.65
N CYS A 194 11.91 3.84 -15.64
CA CYS A 194 12.95 2.85 -15.45
C CYS A 194 12.53 1.46 -15.92
N THR A 195 13.42 0.76 -16.63
CA THR A 195 13.15 -0.51 -17.31
C THR A 195 12.62 -1.60 -16.37
N PRO A 196 13.19 -1.84 -15.16
CA PRO A 196 12.69 -2.92 -14.30
C PRO A 196 11.23 -2.74 -13.89
N CYS A 197 10.78 -1.51 -13.66
CA CYS A 197 9.38 -1.19 -13.38
C CYS A 197 8.53 -1.22 -14.65
N ARG A 198 8.96 -0.52 -15.73
CA ARG A 198 8.21 -0.38 -16.98
C ARG A 198 7.86 -1.72 -17.63
N GLU A 199 8.84 -2.66 -17.63
CA GLU A 199 8.67 -3.97 -18.26
C GLU A 199 8.28 -5.05 -17.23
N GLY A 200 8.97 -5.09 -16.08
CA GLY A 200 8.80 -6.17 -15.10
C GLY A 200 7.42 -6.19 -14.45
N VAL A 201 6.85 -5.03 -14.09
CA VAL A 201 5.52 -4.98 -13.45
C VAL A 201 4.40 -5.41 -14.41
N PRO A 202 4.34 -4.98 -15.69
CA PRO A 202 3.41 -5.55 -16.66
C PRO A 202 3.58 -7.05 -16.90
N TRP A 203 4.82 -7.57 -16.89
CA TRP A 203 5.05 -9.01 -17.00
C TRP A 203 4.47 -9.78 -15.81
N MET A 204 4.68 -9.27 -14.59
CA MET A 204 4.05 -9.84 -13.39
C MET A 204 2.52 -9.85 -13.52
N ALA A 205 1.94 -8.73 -13.97
CA ALA A 205 0.49 -8.64 -14.17
C ALA A 205 -0.03 -9.63 -15.24
N ALA A 206 0.72 -9.82 -16.32
CA ALA A 206 0.36 -10.77 -17.38
C ALA A 206 0.44 -12.23 -16.89
N ILE A 207 1.49 -12.61 -16.15
CA ILE A 207 1.64 -13.95 -15.57
C ILE A 207 0.52 -14.23 -14.58
N LEU A 208 0.23 -13.31 -13.67
CA LEU A 208 -0.81 -13.45 -12.66
C LEU A 208 -2.21 -13.52 -13.29
N SER A 209 -2.47 -12.73 -14.36
CA SER A 209 -3.73 -12.81 -15.11
C SER A 209 -3.88 -14.18 -15.79
N ARG A 210 -2.81 -14.66 -16.44
CA ARG A 210 -2.79 -16.00 -17.07
C ARG A 210 -3.06 -17.11 -16.05
N LEU A 211 -2.47 -17.04 -14.86
CA LEU A 211 -2.73 -17.99 -13.77
C LEU A 211 -4.20 -17.98 -13.36
N GLU A 212 -4.79 -16.81 -13.17
CA GLU A 212 -6.20 -16.66 -12.78
C GLU A 212 -7.16 -17.17 -13.85
N GLU A 213 -6.80 -16.99 -15.14
CA GLU A 213 -7.57 -17.42 -16.30
C GLU A 213 -7.39 -18.92 -16.67
N GLY A 214 -6.51 -19.62 -15.94
CA GLY A 214 -6.29 -21.07 -16.12
C GLY A 214 -5.21 -21.44 -17.14
N GLY A 215 -4.50 -20.46 -17.70
CA GLY A 215 -3.36 -20.68 -18.61
C GLY A 215 -2.01 -20.72 -17.88
N GLY A 216 -1.99 -20.93 -16.57
CA GLY A 216 -0.79 -20.94 -15.75
C GLY A 216 0.18 -22.06 -16.10
N ARG A 217 1.47 -21.82 -15.96
CA ARG A 217 2.57 -22.75 -16.20
C ARG A 217 3.20 -23.17 -14.88
N ALA A 218 3.83 -24.34 -14.85
CA ALA A 218 4.44 -24.90 -13.64
C ALA A 218 5.54 -24.02 -13.04
N ASP A 219 6.25 -23.28 -13.88
CA ASP A 219 7.34 -22.37 -13.52
C ASP A 219 6.89 -20.93 -13.22
N ASP A 220 5.61 -20.59 -13.41
CA ASP A 220 5.10 -19.21 -13.17
C ASP A 220 5.36 -18.69 -11.75
N PRO A 221 5.21 -19.49 -10.67
CA PRO A 221 5.48 -18.97 -9.34
C PRO A 221 6.97 -18.63 -9.11
N GLU A 222 7.90 -19.41 -9.66
CA GLU A 222 9.34 -19.14 -9.63
C GLU A 222 9.67 -17.89 -10.45
N LEU A 223 9.12 -17.80 -11.65
CA LEU A 223 9.32 -16.63 -12.52
C LEU A 223 8.83 -15.35 -11.88
N LEU A 224 7.71 -15.39 -11.13
CA LEU A 224 7.24 -14.24 -10.34
C LEU A 224 8.26 -13.83 -9.26
N MET A 225 8.90 -14.80 -8.60
CA MET A 225 9.94 -14.54 -7.61
C MET A 225 11.19 -13.91 -8.24
N GLU A 226 11.64 -14.41 -9.39
CA GLU A 226 12.76 -13.85 -10.16
C GLU A 226 12.47 -12.40 -10.60
N LEU A 227 11.25 -12.13 -11.06
CA LEU A 227 10.83 -10.76 -11.41
C LEU A 227 10.87 -9.84 -10.19
N CYS A 228 10.43 -10.33 -9.01
CA CYS A 228 10.54 -9.55 -7.78
C CYS A 228 12.01 -9.22 -7.46
N ASP A 229 12.94 -10.17 -7.61
CA ASP A 229 14.38 -9.97 -7.37
C ASP A 229 14.97 -8.93 -8.34
N ASN A 230 14.56 -8.97 -9.60
CA ASN A 230 15.04 -8.06 -10.62
C ASN A 230 14.45 -6.63 -10.51
N ILE A 231 13.30 -6.46 -9.87
CA ILE A 231 12.67 -5.16 -9.67
C ILE A 231 13.16 -4.49 -8.38
N GLN A 232 13.22 -5.24 -7.27
CA GLN A 232 13.59 -4.68 -5.97
C GLN A 232 15.04 -4.16 -5.96
N GLY A 233 15.23 -2.92 -5.50
CA GLY A 233 16.53 -2.25 -5.47
C GLY A 233 17.04 -1.74 -6.82
N ASN A 234 16.30 -1.96 -7.93
CA ASN A 234 16.74 -1.60 -9.28
C ASN A 234 15.83 -0.55 -9.96
N THR A 235 15.00 0.15 -9.19
CA THR A 235 14.10 1.18 -9.69
C THR A 235 14.43 2.56 -9.12
N ILE A 236 14.11 3.63 -9.87
CA ILE A 236 14.39 5.02 -9.47
C ILE A 236 13.55 5.43 -8.26
N CYS A 237 12.32 4.95 -8.18
CA CYS A 237 11.39 5.22 -7.08
C CYS A 237 10.79 3.91 -6.56
N PRO A 238 10.15 3.92 -5.37
CA PRO A 238 9.62 2.71 -4.75
C PRO A 238 8.40 2.08 -5.45
N LEU A 239 7.88 2.62 -6.58
CA LEU A 239 6.67 2.09 -7.21
C LEU A 239 6.83 0.64 -7.69
N GLY A 240 7.96 0.30 -8.30
CA GLY A 240 8.23 -1.09 -8.72
C GLY A 240 8.32 -2.04 -7.53
N GLU A 241 8.98 -1.61 -6.46
CA GLU A 241 9.06 -2.37 -5.19
C GLU A 241 7.69 -2.51 -4.52
N ALA A 242 6.86 -1.46 -4.60
CA ALA A 242 5.50 -1.47 -4.09
C ALA A 242 4.61 -2.53 -4.77
N CYS A 243 4.94 -2.95 -5.99
CA CYS A 243 4.35 -4.12 -6.64
C CYS A 243 5.03 -5.43 -6.22
N ALA A 244 6.36 -5.46 -6.23
CA ALA A 244 7.13 -6.68 -6.01
C ALA A 244 6.97 -7.24 -4.59
N MET A 245 6.98 -6.39 -3.56
CA MET A 245 6.87 -6.82 -2.16
C MET A 245 5.58 -7.58 -1.84
N PRO A 246 4.37 -7.06 -2.14
CA PRO A 246 3.14 -7.81 -1.87
C PRO A 246 3.00 -9.04 -2.75
N VAL A 247 3.43 -9.02 -4.02
CA VAL A 247 3.39 -10.19 -4.90
C VAL A 247 4.30 -11.29 -4.35
N ARG A 248 5.53 -10.96 -3.96
CA ARG A 248 6.45 -11.88 -3.30
C ARG A 248 5.82 -12.54 -2.08
N ALA A 249 5.27 -11.73 -1.18
CA ALA A 249 4.65 -12.23 0.04
C ALA A 249 3.45 -13.15 -0.25
N LEU A 250 2.62 -12.81 -1.23
CA LEU A 250 1.48 -13.63 -1.65
C LEU A 250 1.95 -14.97 -2.25
N VAL A 251 2.94 -14.96 -3.14
CA VAL A 251 3.51 -16.19 -3.72
C VAL A 251 4.11 -17.09 -2.64
N GLN A 252 4.88 -16.53 -1.70
CA GLN A 252 5.52 -17.29 -0.64
C GLN A 252 4.53 -17.88 0.36
N LYS A 253 3.61 -17.04 0.89
CA LYS A 253 2.68 -17.44 1.96
C LYS A 253 1.51 -18.30 1.46
N TYR A 254 1.15 -18.17 0.19
CA TYR A 254 0.03 -18.91 -0.42
C TYR A 254 0.45 -19.77 -1.61
N ARG A 255 1.70 -20.25 -1.60
CA ARG A 255 2.29 -21.05 -2.68
C ARG A 255 1.36 -22.15 -3.20
N SER A 256 0.73 -22.89 -2.30
CA SER A 256 -0.20 -23.97 -2.64
C SER A 256 -1.41 -23.52 -3.46
N GLU A 257 -1.87 -22.26 -3.31
CA GLU A 257 -2.94 -21.74 -4.16
C GLU A 257 -2.47 -21.46 -5.58
N PHE A 258 -1.25 -20.92 -5.75
CA PHE A 258 -0.66 -20.71 -7.07
C PHE A 258 -0.48 -22.04 -7.81
N GLU A 259 0.09 -23.03 -7.16
CA GLU A 259 0.26 -24.38 -7.70
C GLU A 259 -1.09 -25.06 -8.02
N ARG A 260 -2.11 -24.77 -7.23
CA ARG A 260 -3.46 -25.28 -7.46
C ARG A 260 -4.08 -24.69 -8.72
N HIS A 261 -3.89 -23.39 -8.99
CA HIS A 261 -4.34 -22.74 -10.24
C HIS A 261 -3.68 -23.39 -11.47
N VAL A 262 -2.38 -23.64 -11.39
CA VAL A 262 -1.65 -24.35 -12.45
C VAL A 262 -2.22 -25.76 -12.68
N ARG A 263 -2.35 -26.53 -11.61
CA ARG A 263 -2.79 -27.94 -11.67
C ARG A 263 -4.23 -28.10 -12.17
N GLU A 264 -5.14 -27.22 -11.73
CA GLU A 264 -6.55 -27.31 -12.07
C GLU A 264 -6.91 -26.59 -13.37
N GLY A 265 -6.00 -25.77 -13.92
CA GLY A 265 -6.23 -24.99 -15.14
C GLY A 265 -7.44 -24.04 -15.02
N LYS A 266 -7.71 -23.52 -13.84
CA LYS A 266 -8.79 -22.58 -13.53
C LYS A 266 -8.62 -22.01 -12.13
N CYS A 267 -9.33 -20.91 -11.84
CA CYS A 267 -9.42 -20.41 -10.47
C CYS A 267 -10.30 -21.34 -9.60
N PRO A 268 -9.76 -21.93 -8.51
CA PRO A 268 -10.52 -22.82 -7.64
C PRO A 268 -11.62 -22.11 -6.81
N PHE A 269 -11.60 -20.77 -6.75
CA PHE A 269 -12.54 -19.95 -6.00
C PHE A 269 -13.72 -19.46 -6.85
N GLY A 270 -13.82 -19.93 -8.09
CA GLY A 270 -14.90 -19.54 -9.01
C GLY A 270 -14.75 -18.16 -9.64
N PRO A 271 -15.80 -17.66 -10.32
CA PRO A 271 -15.76 -16.36 -10.97
C PRO A 271 -15.57 -15.22 -9.97
N VAL A 272 -15.14 -14.07 -10.47
CA VAL A 272 -15.04 -12.85 -9.67
C VAL A 272 -16.44 -12.52 -9.11
N PRO A 273 -16.60 -12.39 -7.79
CA PRO A 273 -17.89 -11.97 -7.25
C PRO A 273 -18.22 -10.56 -7.76
N PRO A 274 -19.52 -10.25 -7.94
CA PRO A 274 -19.94 -8.92 -8.37
C PRO A 274 -19.42 -7.84 -7.42
N PRO A 275 -19.30 -6.57 -7.88
CA PRO A 275 -18.90 -5.47 -7.02
C PRO A 275 -19.87 -5.30 -5.85
N TRP A 276 -19.37 -4.79 -4.74
CA TRP A 276 -20.00 -4.73 -3.41
C TRP A 276 -21.38 -4.04 -3.32
N ASN A 277 -21.83 -3.38 -4.39
CA ASN A 277 -23.04 -2.57 -4.43
C ASN A 277 -24.32 -3.38 -4.72
N GLU A 278 -24.24 -4.70 -4.76
CA GLU A 278 -25.37 -5.60 -5.05
C GLU A 278 -25.71 -6.57 -3.91
N VAL A 279 -25.34 -6.20 -2.65
CA VAL A 279 -25.74 -6.96 -1.45
C VAL A 279 -26.50 -6.06 -0.50
#